data_e5306368ecab8d9fdce1b0ef92339d9b
#
_entry.id   e5306368ecab8d9fdce1b0ef92339d9b
#
_cell.length_a   1.000
_cell.length_b   1.000
_cell.length_c   1.000
_cell.angle_alpha   90.00
_cell.angle_beta   90.00
_cell.angle_gamma   90.00
#
_symmetry.space_group_name_H-M   'P 1'
#
loop_
_entity.id
_entity.type
_entity.pdbx_description
1 polymer ?
#
loop_
_entity_poly.entity_id
_entity_poly.type
_entity_poly.pdbx_seq_one_letter_code
_entity_poly.pdbx_strand_id
1 'polypeptide(L)'
;MKGKTRLPSELAAYLKLGDAVIITDQDHRILDINAYYERTTGYSRNSIIGFKAGFLKSGITPLYTYTSLKNELRKGNPWSGVFTNRKKSGDIWHSSITITPIQLGGQWYFVGIFRELEQLKEGIYLSEKKRAETQRELLKVLAISCEIRDPGIEEHLLRVQNLTEQLVMVHNRRCQLELSKSYMNHIVHSSILHDIGKAEIPEGILYKPGPLSPYERKIIEMHPLMGSDILNKISREINHDVISSLEVAENIILHHHEKWDGTGYPHRLKGEDIPLEARIVAIVDVFDALTSRRPYKDSWSVERALSFINEQKGKHFDPSIVASFIYYFNEKGAQKKGLETVRSTGIY
;
A
#
# COMPACT_ATOMS: atom_id res chain seq x y z
N MET A 1 46.20 32.01 -8.26
CA MET A 1 45.12 32.15 -7.26
C MET A 1 43.77 32.02 -8.01
N LYS A 2 43.12 30.85 -7.96
CA LYS A 2 41.73 30.70 -8.52
C LYS A 2 40.80 31.51 -7.63
N GLY A 3 40.14 32.51 -8.19
CA GLY A 3 39.21 33.38 -7.45
C GLY A 3 38.18 32.55 -6.66
N LYS A 4 37.98 32.88 -5.38
CA LYS A 4 36.88 32.35 -4.57
C LYS A 4 35.58 32.75 -5.25
N THR A 5 34.87 31.80 -5.82
CA THR A 5 33.53 32.01 -6.34
C THR A 5 32.66 32.53 -5.18
N ARG A 6 32.16 33.76 -5.31
CA ARG A 6 31.34 34.39 -4.28
C ARG A 6 29.90 33.90 -4.43
N LEU A 7 29.22 33.65 -3.30
CA LEU A 7 27.80 33.28 -3.31
C LEU A 7 26.97 34.37 -4.00
N PRO A 8 26.18 34.07 -5.05
CA PRO A 8 25.23 34.99 -5.63
C PRO A 8 24.19 35.47 -4.61
N SER A 9 23.82 36.73 -4.64
CA SER A 9 22.86 37.35 -3.70
C SER A 9 21.50 36.70 -3.75
N GLU A 10 21.07 36.20 -4.92
CA GLU A 10 19.81 35.54 -5.20
C GLU A 10 19.69 34.21 -4.43
N LEU A 11 20.83 33.55 -4.16
CA LEU A 11 20.85 32.27 -3.42
C LEU A 11 20.89 32.48 -1.90
N ALA A 12 21.17 33.68 -1.41
CA ALA A 12 21.25 33.93 0.02
C ALA A 12 19.91 33.71 0.77
N ALA A 13 18.77 33.79 0.08
CA ALA A 13 17.46 33.54 0.64
C ALA A 13 17.31 32.08 1.13
N TYR A 14 17.94 31.12 0.46
CA TYR A 14 17.89 29.70 0.85
C TYR A 14 18.55 29.45 2.21
N LEU A 15 19.55 30.24 2.59
CA LEU A 15 20.22 30.09 3.88
C LEU A 15 19.34 30.47 5.09
N LYS A 16 18.17 31.11 4.85
CA LYS A 16 17.19 31.47 5.89
C LYS A 16 16.16 30.39 6.17
N LEU A 17 16.19 29.29 5.41
CA LEU A 17 15.27 28.16 5.61
C LEU A 17 15.51 27.50 6.98
N GLY A 18 14.46 26.92 7.54
CA GLY A 18 14.48 26.18 8.81
C GLY A 18 15.10 24.79 8.73
N ASP A 19 15.45 24.30 7.53
CA ASP A 19 16.15 23.03 7.29
C ASP A 19 17.66 23.26 7.13
N ALA A 20 18.46 22.19 7.20
CA ALA A 20 19.90 22.27 6.93
C ALA A 20 20.13 22.51 5.42
N VAL A 21 20.81 23.59 5.09
CA VAL A 21 21.05 24.02 3.69
C VAL A 21 22.54 24.07 3.37
N ILE A 22 22.89 23.55 2.19
CA ILE A 22 24.21 23.66 1.56
C ILE A 22 24.04 24.24 0.15
N ILE A 23 24.91 25.18 -0.22
CA ILE A 23 24.96 25.75 -1.58
C ILE A 23 26.34 25.47 -2.16
N THR A 24 26.39 24.93 -3.38
CA THR A 24 27.64 24.61 -4.08
C THR A 24 27.67 25.23 -5.47
N ASP A 25 28.89 25.42 -6.00
CA ASP A 25 29.13 25.79 -7.38
C ASP A 25 28.98 24.60 -8.36
N GLN A 26 29.23 24.85 -9.63
CA GLN A 26 29.20 23.85 -10.71
C GLN A 26 30.19 22.68 -10.53
N ASP A 27 31.27 22.86 -9.78
CA ASP A 27 32.24 21.84 -9.43
C ASP A 27 31.90 21.10 -8.13
N HIS A 28 30.69 21.35 -7.60
CA HIS A 28 30.19 20.87 -6.31
C HIS A 28 31.05 21.30 -5.11
N ARG A 29 31.71 22.45 -5.19
CA ARG A 29 32.42 23.05 -4.06
C ARG A 29 31.45 23.89 -3.23
N ILE A 30 31.56 23.76 -1.93
CA ILE A 30 30.69 24.45 -0.97
C ILE A 30 30.97 25.95 -1.01
N LEU A 31 29.95 26.73 -1.37
CA LEU A 31 29.98 28.20 -1.33
C LEU A 31 29.46 28.70 0.00
N ASP A 32 28.39 28.11 0.52
CA ASP A 32 27.84 28.47 1.80
C ASP A 32 26.99 27.38 2.42
N ILE A 33 26.77 27.48 3.74
CA ILE A 33 25.85 26.65 4.53
C ILE A 33 25.12 27.53 5.56
N ASN A 34 23.98 27.07 6.04
CA ASN A 34 23.27 27.77 7.12
C ASN A 34 23.58 27.19 8.51
N ALA A 35 23.12 27.90 9.55
CA ALA A 35 23.33 27.49 10.94
C ALA A 35 22.68 26.12 11.29
N TYR A 36 21.61 25.71 10.60
CA TYR A 36 21.00 24.39 10.77
C TYR A 36 21.94 23.27 10.28
N TYR A 37 22.59 23.49 9.14
CA TYR A 37 23.59 22.56 8.61
C TYR A 37 24.76 22.39 9.58
N GLU A 38 25.28 23.49 10.17
CA GLU A 38 26.35 23.44 11.17
C GLU A 38 25.94 22.60 12.40
N ARG A 39 24.75 22.85 12.95
CA ARG A 39 24.24 22.11 14.12
C ARG A 39 24.05 20.64 13.84
N THR A 40 23.48 20.31 12.68
CA THR A 40 23.16 18.93 12.31
C THR A 40 24.41 18.10 12.02
N THR A 41 25.38 18.69 11.31
CA THR A 41 26.58 17.93 10.87
C THR A 41 27.79 18.06 11.81
N GLY A 42 27.80 19.08 12.67
CA GLY A 42 28.92 19.42 13.54
C GLY A 42 30.08 20.13 12.86
N TYR A 43 29.99 20.39 11.55
CA TYR A 43 31.03 21.13 10.81
C TYR A 43 30.70 22.63 10.78
N SER A 44 31.67 23.48 11.17
CA SER A 44 31.50 24.93 11.07
C SER A 44 31.65 25.41 9.63
N ARG A 45 30.91 26.45 9.27
CA ARG A 45 30.92 27.08 7.96
C ARG A 45 32.35 27.36 7.48
N ASN A 46 33.16 27.98 8.33
CA ASN A 46 34.54 28.34 7.99
C ASN A 46 35.45 27.14 7.71
N SER A 47 35.12 25.96 8.26
CA SER A 47 35.95 24.76 8.11
C SER A 47 35.72 23.99 6.80
N ILE A 48 34.57 24.24 6.11
CA ILE A 48 34.16 23.43 4.95
C ILE A 48 33.96 24.22 3.67
N ILE A 49 33.96 25.55 3.70
CA ILE A 49 33.85 26.38 2.49
C ILE A 49 35.02 26.04 1.53
N GLY A 50 34.66 25.78 0.26
CA GLY A 50 35.59 25.38 -0.80
C GLY A 50 35.84 23.87 -0.90
N PHE A 51 35.45 23.06 0.11
CA PHE A 51 35.55 21.61 -0.01
C PHE A 51 34.46 21.07 -0.95
N LYS A 52 34.68 19.89 -1.55
CA LYS A 52 33.64 19.20 -2.30
C LYS A 52 32.58 18.67 -1.36
N ALA A 53 31.30 18.86 -1.69
CA ALA A 53 30.16 18.44 -0.88
C ALA A 53 30.14 16.92 -0.55
N GLY A 54 30.88 16.12 -1.30
CA GLY A 54 31.00 14.66 -1.05
C GLY A 54 31.83 14.26 0.17
N PHE A 55 32.37 15.18 0.95
CA PHE A 55 33.24 14.83 2.10
C PHE A 55 32.48 14.18 3.27
N LEU A 56 31.17 14.35 3.35
CA LEU A 56 30.30 13.72 4.36
C LEU A 56 29.98 12.24 4.09
N LYS A 57 30.42 11.69 2.97
CA LYS A 57 30.08 10.32 2.58
C LYS A 57 30.51 9.31 3.65
N SER A 58 29.57 8.50 4.12
CA SER A 58 29.86 7.40 5.05
C SER A 58 30.41 6.14 4.36
N GLY A 59 30.23 6.03 3.04
CA GLY A 59 30.46 4.79 2.28
C GLY A 59 29.29 3.80 2.28
N ILE A 60 28.24 4.06 3.07
CA ILE A 60 27.07 3.17 3.22
C ILE A 60 26.01 3.44 2.15
N THR A 61 25.89 4.69 1.69
CA THR A 61 24.90 5.03 0.64
C THR A 61 25.17 4.24 -0.65
N PRO A 62 24.17 3.51 -1.20
CA PRO A 62 24.35 2.69 -2.38
C PRO A 62 24.81 3.47 -3.61
N LEU A 63 25.64 2.85 -4.46
CA LEU A 63 26.18 3.51 -5.66
C LEU A 63 25.11 3.97 -6.65
N TYR A 64 24.01 3.24 -6.77
CA TYR A 64 22.90 3.63 -7.65
C TYR A 64 22.27 4.98 -7.27
N THR A 65 22.27 5.33 -5.96
CA THR A 65 21.77 6.63 -5.47
C THR A 65 22.60 7.78 -6.04
N TYR A 66 23.93 7.65 -6.04
CA TYR A 66 24.82 8.65 -6.63
C TYR A 66 24.71 8.69 -8.15
N THR A 67 24.46 7.56 -8.80
CA THR A 67 24.27 7.49 -10.25
C THR A 67 22.96 8.20 -10.65
N SER A 68 21.88 7.92 -9.93
CA SER A 68 20.60 8.60 -10.12
C SER A 68 20.71 10.11 -9.93
N LEU A 69 21.34 10.56 -8.83
CA LEU A 69 21.61 11.97 -8.57
C LEU A 69 22.36 12.63 -9.75
N LYS A 70 23.47 12.06 -10.18
CA LYS A 70 24.29 12.62 -11.27
C LYS A 70 23.51 12.73 -12.58
N ASN A 71 22.69 11.72 -12.88
CA ASN A 71 21.91 11.70 -14.11
C ASN A 71 20.85 12.81 -14.14
N GLU A 72 20.12 13.02 -13.04
CA GLU A 72 19.11 14.07 -12.98
C GLU A 72 19.72 15.47 -12.96
N LEU A 73 20.77 15.70 -12.17
CA LEU A 73 21.44 17.01 -12.16
C LEU A 73 22.06 17.39 -13.51
N ARG A 74 22.58 16.42 -14.29
CA ARG A 74 23.07 16.67 -15.66
C ARG A 74 21.99 17.11 -16.63
N LYS A 75 20.75 16.67 -16.40
CA LYS A 75 19.57 17.10 -17.18
C LYS A 75 19.03 18.45 -16.73
N GLY A 76 19.56 19.02 -15.65
CA GLY A 76 19.03 20.24 -15.02
C GLY A 76 17.79 19.98 -14.16
N ASN A 77 17.49 18.73 -13.81
CA ASN A 77 16.34 18.35 -12.99
C ASN A 77 16.69 18.34 -11.50
N PRO A 78 15.77 18.74 -10.61
CA PRO A 78 15.90 18.50 -9.19
C PRO A 78 15.93 17.00 -8.90
N TRP A 79 16.69 16.61 -7.87
CA TRP A 79 16.76 15.24 -7.41
C TRP A 79 16.47 15.17 -5.91
N SER A 80 15.71 14.14 -5.49
CA SER A 80 15.44 13.86 -4.08
C SER A 80 15.77 12.40 -3.76
N GLY A 81 16.31 12.18 -2.57
CA GLY A 81 16.67 10.84 -2.10
C GLY A 81 17.18 10.84 -0.68
N VAL A 82 17.73 9.70 -0.27
CA VAL A 82 18.29 9.53 1.08
C VAL A 82 19.77 9.24 1.01
N PHE A 83 20.55 9.93 1.84
CA PHE A 83 21.93 9.66 2.07
C PHE A 83 22.17 9.18 3.50
N THR A 84 23.05 8.21 3.62
CA THR A 84 23.69 7.85 4.88
C THR A 84 25.04 8.54 4.92
N ASN A 85 25.15 9.57 5.72
CA ASN A 85 26.35 10.41 5.86
C ASN A 85 27.02 10.17 7.22
N ARG A 86 28.20 10.79 7.43
CA ARG A 86 28.92 10.78 8.70
C ARG A 86 29.08 12.21 9.21
N LYS A 87 28.67 12.44 10.46
CA LYS A 87 28.86 13.71 11.17
C LYS A 87 30.33 13.91 11.52
N LYS A 88 30.72 15.10 11.94
CA LYS A 88 32.06 15.40 12.44
C LYS A 88 32.46 14.58 13.68
N SER A 89 31.49 14.24 14.52
CA SER A 89 31.64 13.34 15.67
C SER A 89 31.97 11.89 15.31
N GLY A 90 31.77 11.50 14.04
CA GLY A 90 31.92 10.12 13.58
C GLY A 90 30.58 9.39 13.50
N ASP A 91 29.52 9.94 14.08
CA ASP A 91 28.18 9.32 14.08
C ASP A 91 27.60 9.22 12.68
N ILE A 92 26.85 8.14 12.45
CA ILE A 92 26.11 7.95 11.22
C ILE A 92 24.84 8.81 11.25
N TRP A 93 24.59 9.50 10.16
CA TRP A 93 23.48 10.39 9.97
C TRP A 93 22.70 10.04 8.70
N HIS A 94 21.43 9.72 8.87
CA HIS A 94 20.51 9.48 7.77
C HIS A 94 19.74 10.75 7.46
N SER A 95 19.76 11.17 6.20
CA SER A 95 19.10 12.39 5.78
C SER A 95 18.30 12.21 4.49
N SER A 96 17.07 12.69 4.48
CA SER A 96 16.37 13.02 3.24
C SER A 96 16.99 14.29 2.68
N ILE A 97 17.33 14.29 1.40
CA ILE A 97 17.91 15.46 0.72
C ILE A 97 17.16 15.74 -0.58
N THR A 98 16.91 17.02 -0.83
CA THR A 98 16.53 17.52 -2.16
C THR A 98 17.65 18.42 -2.67
N ILE A 99 18.15 18.15 -3.88
CA ILE A 99 19.17 18.99 -4.53
C ILE A 99 18.54 19.60 -5.77
N THR A 100 18.49 20.93 -5.80
CA THR A 100 17.91 21.70 -6.90
C THR A 100 19.04 22.41 -7.67
N PRO A 101 19.21 22.12 -8.98
CA PRO A 101 20.10 22.87 -9.84
C PRO A 101 19.47 24.24 -10.17
N ILE A 102 20.27 25.30 -10.09
CA ILE A 102 19.86 26.69 -10.37
C ILE A 102 20.89 27.29 -11.31
N GLN A 103 20.44 27.89 -12.42
CA GLN A 103 21.31 28.58 -13.37
C GLN A 103 21.22 30.10 -13.18
N LEU A 104 22.33 30.76 -12.87
CA LEU A 104 22.41 32.20 -12.71
C LEU A 104 23.63 32.71 -13.48
N GLY A 105 23.44 33.72 -14.32
CA GLY A 105 24.52 34.34 -15.10
C GLY A 105 25.30 33.31 -15.99
N GLY A 106 24.63 32.25 -16.46
CA GLY A 106 25.23 31.22 -17.29
C GLY A 106 26.02 30.15 -16.48
N GLN A 107 26.07 30.29 -15.16
CA GLN A 107 26.73 29.30 -14.27
C GLN A 107 25.71 28.45 -13.51
N TRP A 108 26.06 27.19 -13.24
CA TRP A 108 25.24 26.28 -12.44
C TRP A 108 25.62 26.34 -10.97
N TYR A 109 24.60 26.34 -10.13
CA TYR A 109 24.68 26.23 -8.69
C TYR A 109 23.74 25.11 -8.23
N PHE A 110 24.05 24.49 -7.08
CA PHE A 110 23.20 23.45 -6.52
C PHE A 110 22.84 23.80 -5.09
N VAL A 111 21.55 23.84 -4.80
CA VAL A 111 21.01 24.05 -3.45
C VAL A 111 20.56 22.71 -2.92
N GLY A 112 21.23 22.21 -1.89
CA GLY A 112 20.89 20.99 -1.17
C GLY A 112 20.14 21.34 0.13
N ILE A 113 18.97 20.79 0.33
CA ILE A 113 18.17 20.92 1.56
C ILE A 113 18.10 19.54 2.21
N PHE A 114 18.55 19.44 3.47
CA PHE A 114 18.61 18.21 4.21
C PHE A 114 17.62 18.22 5.37
N ARG A 115 16.96 17.09 5.59
CA ARG A 115 16.17 16.81 6.79
C ARG A 115 16.71 15.56 7.45
N GLU A 116 17.00 15.64 8.76
CA GLU A 116 17.42 14.49 9.54
C GLU A 116 16.27 13.48 9.66
N LEU A 117 16.59 12.21 9.45
CA LEU A 117 15.66 11.10 9.60
C LEU A 117 16.01 10.41 10.91
N GLU A 118 15.34 10.73 12.00
CA GLU A 118 15.68 10.30 13.36
C GLU A 118 15.60 8.78 13.60
N GLN A 119 15.03 8.00 12.68
CA GLN A 119 14.72 6.58 12.92
C GLN A 119 15.10 5.62 11.80
N LEU A 120 16.15 5.89 11.01
CA LEU A 120 16.68 4.85 10.12
C LEU A 120 17.76 4.04 10.85
N LYS A 121 17.34 3.17 11.75
CA LYS A 121 18.13 2.01 12.14
C LYS A 121 18.11 1.05 10.97
N GLU A 122 19.27 0.83 10.34
CA GLU A 122 19.57 -0.21 9.34
C GLU A 122 18.49 -0.44 8.29
N GLY A 123 18.66 0.07 7.09
CA GLY A 123 17.82 -0.29 5.96
C GLY A 123 17.75 0.77 4.85
N ILE A 124 17.27 0.33 3.72
CA ILE A 124 16.95 1.17 2.57
C ILE A 124 15.73 2.02 2.90
N TYR A 125 15.86 3.35 2.89
CA TYR A 125 14.70 4.23 2.99
C TYR A 125 13.81 4.07 1.74
N LEU A 126 12.65 3.49 1.94
CA LEU A 126 11.56 3.53 0.97
C LEU A 126 10.59 4.62 1.42
N SER A 127 10.15 5.48 0.48
CA SER A 127 9.05 6.41 0.78
C SER A 127 7.83 5.62 1.29
N GLU A 128 6.98 6.20 2.13
CA GLU A 128 5.76 5.53 2.63
C GLU A 128 4.93 4.94 1.48
N LYS A 129 4.83 5.68 0.36
CA LYS A 129 4.17 5.20 -0.84
C LYS A 129 4.82 3.93 -1.37
N LYS A 130 6.15 3.88 -1.46
CA LYS A 130 6.88 2.72 -1.97
C LYS A 130 6.81 1.53 -1.01
N ARG A 131 6.85 1.78 0.31
CA ARG A 131 6.62 0.74 1.32
C ARG A 131 5.23 0.13 1.17
N ALA A 132 4.19 0.96 1.07
CA ALA A 132 2.82 0.51 0.89
C ALA A 132 2.62 -0.25 -0.44
N GLU A 133 3.27 0.18 -1.52
CA GLU A 133 3.26 -0.54 -2.79
C GLU A 133 3.94 -1.91 -2.66
N THR A 134 5.14 -1.95 -2.08
CA THR A 134 5.89 -3.21 -1.89
C THR A 134 5.13 -4.17 -0.99
N GLN A 135 4.53 -3.66 0.09
CA GLN A 135 3.73 -4.47 1.00
C GLN A 135 2.52 -5.09 0.30
N ARG A 136 1.81 -4.31 -0.53
CA ARG A 136 0.68 -4.79 -1.33
C ARG A 136 1.09 -5.91 -2.28
N GLU A 137 2.19 -5.71 -3.00
CA GLU A 137 2.69 -6.73 -3.94
C GLU A 137 3.11 -8.00 -3.21
N LEU A 138 3.73 -7.90 -2.02
CA LEU A 138 4.07 -9.07 -1.21
C LEU A 138 2.83 -9.81 -0.73
N LEU A 139 1.79 -9.12 -0.26
CA LEU A 139 0.53 -9.74 0.15
C LEU A 139 -0.14 -10.45 -1.04
N LYS A 140 -0.12 -9.84 -2.23
CA LYS A 140 -0.65 -10.45 -3.45
C LYS A 140 0.12 -11.73 -3.83
N VAL A 141 1.45 -11.68 -3.82
CA VAL A 141 2.28 -12.86 -4.10
C VAL A 141 1.99 -13.98 -3.09
N LEU A 142 1.84 -13.63 -1.83
CA LEU A 142 1.53 -14.59 -0.76
C LEU A 142 0.17 -15.25 -0.98
N ALA A 143 -0.88 -14.48 -1.26
CA ALA A 143 -2.22 -14.99 -1.54
C ALA A 143 -2.24 -15.93 -2.77
N ILE A 144 -1.60 -15.51 -3.88
CA ILE A 144 -1.49 -16.35 -5.08
C ILE A 144 -0.74 -17.66 -4.78
N SER A 145 0.36 -17.58 -4.01
CA SER A 145 1.19 -18.76 -3.69
C SER A 145 0.42 -19.80 -2.88
N CYS A 146 -0.54 -19.39 -2.07
CA CYS A 146 -1.34 -20.30 -1.25
C CYS A 146 -2.35 -21.13 -2.05
N GLU A 147 -2.80 -20.61 -3.20
CA GLU A 147 -3.79 -21.26 -4.06
C GLU A 147 -3.30 -21.41 -5.51
N ILE A 148 -1.99 -21.47 -5.73
CA ILE A 148 -1.33 -21.46 -7.06
C ILE A 148 -1.84 -22.55 -8.02
N ARG A 149 -2.47 -23.58 -7.50
CA ARG A 149 -3.05 -24.69 -8.31
C ARG A 149 -4.49 -24.44 -8.74
N ASP A 150 -5.16 -23.41 -8.22
CA ASP A 150 -6.49 -23.03 -8.69
C ASP A 150 -6.35 -22.21 -9.98
N PRO A 151 -6.76 -22.72 -11.14
CA PRO A 151 -6.73 -21.97 -12.39
C PRO A 151 -7.62 -20.74 -12.27
N GLY A 152 -7.05 -19.53 -12.43
CA GLY A 152 -7.79 -18.28 -12.35
C GLY A 152 -7.80 -17.63 -10.96
N ILE A 153 -6.93 -18.08 -10.03
CA ILE A 153 -6.83 -17.48 -8.69
C ILE A 153 -6.45 -16.00 -8.76
N GLU A 154 -5.54 -15.61 -9.64
CA GLU A 154 -5.12 -14.21 -9.75
C GLU A 154 -6.28 -13.31 -10.17
N GLU A 155 -7.06 -13.73 -11.15
CA GLU A 155 -8.26 -13.00 -11.59
C GLU A 155 -9.32 -12.95 -10.49
N HIS A 156 -9.50 -14.03 -9.72
CA HIS A 156 -10.40 -14.06 -8.57
C HIS A 156 -9.99 -13.01 -7.53
N LEU A 157 -8.74 -13.04 -7.09
CA LEU A 157 -8.23 -12.10 -6.09
C LEU A 157 -8.35 -10.64 -6.53
N LEU A 158 -8.08 -10.34 -7.81
CA LEU A 158 -8.27 -9.01 -8.40
C LEU A 158 -9.75 -8.58 -8.41
N ARG A 159 -10.68 -9.49 -8.76
CA ARG A 159 -12.12 -9.18 -8.74
C ARG A 159 -12.61 -8.96 -7.32
N VAL A 160 -12.21 -9.79 -6.36
CA VAL A 160 -12.54 -9.64 -4.93
C VAL A 160 -12.03 -8.29 -4.42
N GLN A 161 -10.77 -7.95 -4.69
CA GLN A 161 -10.20 -6.67 -4.27
C GLN A 161 -10.95 -5.47 -4.85
N ASN A 162 -11.21 -5.48 -6.16
CA ASN A 162 -11.91 -4.38 -6.83
C ASN A 162 -13.36 -4.23 -6.34
N LEU A 163 -14.08 -5.33 -6.15
CA LEU A 163 -15.47 -5.28 -5.64
C LEU A 163 -15.49 -4.82 -4.18
N THR A 164 -14.54 -5.27 -3.36
CA THR A 164 -14.39 -4.82 -1.97
C THR A 164 -14.17 -3.31 -1.92
N GLU A 165 -13.30 -2.75 -2.75
CA GLU A 165 -13.05 -1.30 -2.83
C GLU A 165 -14.34 -0.54 -3.12
N GLN A 166 -15.07 -0.95 -4.15
CA GLN A 166 -16.33 -0.29 -4.52
C GLN A 166 -17.39 -0.39 -3.42
N LEU A 167 -17.52 -1.58 -2.81
CA LEU A 167 -18.51 -1.80 -1.76
C LEU A 167 -18.19 -0.99 -0.50
N VAL A 168 -16.93 -0.97 -0.05
CA VAL A 168 -16.50 -0.17 1.11
C VAL A 168 -16.81 1.31 0.89
N MET A 169 -16.46 1.86 -0.28
CA MET A 169 -16.69 3.27 -0.60
C MET A 169 -18.19 3.61 -0.62
N VAL A 170 -19.01 2.77 -1.25
CA VAL A 170 -20.45 2.97 -1.34
C VAL A 170 -21.10 2.82 0.03
N HIS A 171 -20.70 1.81 0.81
CA HIS A 171 -21.27 1.54 2.12
C HIS A 171 -20.92 2.67 3.11
N ASN A 172 -19.66 3.12 3.14
CA ASN A 172 -19.23 4.26 3.95
C ASN A 172 -20.05 5.53 3.64
N ARG A 173 -20.23 5.86 2.35
CA ARG A 173 -21.02 7.02 1.92
C ARG A 173 -22.51 6.91 2.29
N ARG A 174 -23.14 5.75 2.05
CA ARG A 174 -24.57 5.55 2.27
C ARG A 174 -24.95 5.51 3.75
N CYS A 175 -24.11 4.89 4.56
CA CYS A 175 -24.36 4.73 5.99
C CYS A 175 -23.70 5.81 6.83
N GLN A 176 -22.97 6.76 6.23
CA GLN A 176 -22.25 7.86 6.90
C GLN A 176 -21.36 7.37 8.03
N LEU A 177 -20.57 6.29 7.76
CA LEU A 177 -19.77 5.62 8.78
C LEU A 177 -18.49 6.39 9.16
N GLU A 178 -18.12 7.42 8.38
CA GLU A 178 -16.90 8.24 8.57
C GLU A 178 -15.60 7.41 8.69
N LEU A 179 -15.53 6.28 7.97
CA LEU A 179 -14.35 5.42 7.97
C LEU A 179 -13.13 6.17 7.46
N SER A 180 -12.01 6.04 8.15
CA SER A 180 -10.75 6.64 7.69
C SER A 180 -10.30 6.00 6.37
N LYS A 181 -9.64 6.81 5.52
CA LYS A 181 -9.08 6.31 4.25
C LYS A 181 -8.08 5.17 4.46
N SER A 182 -7.32 5.21 5.56
CA SER A 182 -6.39 4.16 5.93
C SER A 182 -7.12 2.84 6.20
N TYR A 183 -8.17 2.86 7.01
CA TYR A 183 -8.95 1.67 7.34
C TYR A 183 -9.64 1.07 6.10
N MET A 184 -10.26 1.90 5.25
CA MET A 184 -10.82 1.43 3.99
C MET A 184 -9.76 0.78 3.09
N ASN A 185 -8.56 1.37 2.99
CA ASN A 185 -7.45 0.77 2.24
C ASN A 185 -6.99 -0.57 2.85
N HIS A 186 -6.96 -0.69 4.18
CA HIS A 186 -6.62 -1.96 4.84
C HIS A 186 -7.64 -3.05 4.49
N ILE A 187 -8.94 -2.76 4.51
CA ILE A 187 -9.98 -3.72 4.10
C ILE A 187 -9.74 -4.20 2.67
N VAL A 188 -9.53 -3.25 1.75
CA VAL A 188 -9.34 -3.54 0.31
C VAL A 188 -8.10 -4.42 0.08
N HIS A 189 -6.98 -4.08 0.72
CA HIS A 189 -5.73 -4.81 0.49
C HIS A 189 -5.68 -6.14 1.21
N SER A 190 -6.37 -6.28 2.35
CA SER A 190 -6.43 -7.53 3.10
C SER A 190 -7.48 -8.51 2.55
N SER A 191 -8.44 -8.06 1.74
CA SER A 191 -9.50 -8.92 1.19
C SER A 191 -8.96 -10.12 0.38
N ILE A 192 -7.80 -9.95 -0.24
CA ILE A 192 -7.14 -11.03 -1.02
C ILE A 192 -6.57 -12.14 -0.15
N LEU A 193 -6.47 -11.95 1.16
CA LEU A 193 -5.90 -12.92 2.10
C LEU A 193 -6.96 -13.84 2.74
N HIS A 194 -8.25 -13.64 2.46
CA HIS A 194 -9.35 -14.33 3.15
C HIS A 194 -9.16 -15.85 3.17
N ASP A 195 -8.64 -16.42 2.12
CA ASP A 195 -8.47 -17.86 1.90
C ASP A 195 -7.03 -18.40 2.10
N ILE A 196 -6.09 -17.59 2.63
CA ILE A 196 -4.68 -17.97 2.79
C ILE A 196 -4.47 -19.29 3.54
N GLY A 197 -5.37 -19.63 4.45
CA GLY A 197 -5.31 -20.89 5.22
C GLY A 197 -5.60 -22.14 4.41
N LYS A 198 -6.10 -22.03 3.19
CA LYS A 198 -6.25 -23.18 2.28
C LYS A 198 -4.91 -23.83 1.94
N ALA A 199 -3.81 -23.11 2.10
CA ALA A 199 -2.45 -23.66 1.95
C ALA A 199 -2.17 -24.85 2.89
N GLU A 200 -2.80 -24.92 4.05
CA GLU A 200 -2.63 -26.01 5.02
C GLU A 200 -3.66 -27.15 4.84
N ILE A 201 -4.63 -26.99 3.93
CA ILE A 201 -5.60 -28.05 3.64
C ILE A 201 -4.95 -29.14 2.76
N PRO A 202 -5.08 -30.43 3.12
CA PRO A 202 -4.57 -31.52 2.28
C PRO A 202 -5.14 -31.46 0.86
N GLU A 203 -4.28 -31.53 -0.16
CA GLU A 203 -4.65 -31.40 -1.57
C GLU A 203 -5.75 -32.41 -2.00
N GLY A 204 -5.71 -33.63 -1.49
CA GLY A 204 -6.72 -34.65 -1.77
C GLY A 204 -8.13 -34.31 -1.25
N ILE A 205 -8.23 -33.34 -0.33
CA ILE A 205 -9.50 -32.78 0.15
C ILE A 205 -9.85 -31.52 -0.62
N LEU A 206 -8.90 -30.58 -0.73
CA LEU A 206 -9.12 -29.28 -1.36
C LEU A 206 -9.51 -29.40 -2.84
N TYR A 207 -8.85 -30.29 -3.58
CA TYR A 207 -9.06 -30.53 -5.02
C TYR A 207 -9.81 -31.83 -5.31
N LYS A 208 -10.55 -32.38 -4.33
CA LYS A 208 -11.31 -33.62 -4.51
C LYS A 208 -12.32 -33.51 -5.65
N PRO A 209 -12.26 -34.40 -6.66
CA PRO A 209 -13.29 -34.43 -7.70
C PRO A 209 -14.56 -35.06 -7.13
N GLY A 210 -15.53 -34.24 -6.73
CA GLY A 210 -16.82 -34.73 -6.23
C GLY A 210 -17.21 -34.13 -4.87
N PRO A 211 -18.32 -34.60 -4.28
CA PRO A 211 -18.82 -34.05 -3.03
C PRO A 211 -17.91 -34.40 -1.85
N LEU A 212 -17.75 -33.44 -0.94
CA LEU A 212 -17.02 -33.64 0.31
C LEU A 212 -17.87 -34.44 1.30
N SER A 213 -17.25 -35.39 2.00
CA SER A 213 -17.83 -36.02 3.20
C SER A 213 -17.99 -34.95 4.32
N PRO A 214 -18.83 -35.24 5.35
CA PRO A 214 -18.96 -34.36 6.51
C PRO A 214 -17.62 -34.10 7.24
N TYR A 215 -16.75 -35.07 7.27
CA TYR A 215 -15.41 -34.98 7.88
C TYR A 215 -14.49 -34.06 7.05
N GLU A 216 -14.43 -34.27 5.72
CA GLU A 216 -13.63 -33.45 4.82
C GLU A 216 -14.10 -31.98 4.81
N ARG A 217 -15.42 -31.78 4.88
CA ARG A 217 -15.99 -30.43 5.02
C ARG A 217 -15.50 -29.74 6.29
N LYS A 218 -15.47 -30.43 7.44
CA LYS A 218 -14.95 -29.87 8.68
C LYS A 218 -13.47 -29.49 8.57
N ILE A 219 -12.68 -30.26 7.83
CA ILE A 219 -11.27 -29.92 7.58
C ILE A 219 -11.18 -28.61 6.77
N ILE A 220 -11.99 -28.46 5.71
CA ILE A 220 -12.01 -27.21 4.95
C ILE A 220 -12.49 -26.02 5.82
N GLU A 221 -13.49 -26.22 6.67
CA GLU A 221 -13.99 -25.20 7.59
C GLU A 221 -12.95 -24.73 8.64
N MET A 222 -11.79 -25.40 8.74
CA MET A 222 -10.67 -24.98 9.58
C MET A 222 -9.75 -23.96 8.91
N HIS A 223 -9.84 -23.72 7.58
CA HIS A 223 -8.91 -22.81 6.90
C HIS A 223 -8.90 -21.37 7.50
N PRO A 224 -9.98 -20.80 8.06
CA PRO A 224 -9.87 -19.50 8.70
C PRO A 224 -8.91 -19.50 9.91
N LEU A 225 -8.95 -20.56 10.72
CA LEU A 225 -8.05 -20.72 11.87
C LEU A 225 -6.60 -20.94 11.40
N MET A 226 -6.40 -21.82 10.41
CA MET A 226 -5.09 -22.07 9.80
C MET A 226 -4.51 -20.78 9.18
N GLY A 227 -5.36 -19.98 8.53
CA GLY A 227 -4.95 -18.70 7.95
C GLY A 227 -4.52 -17.66 9.01
N SER A 228 -5.21 -17.60 10.13
CA SER A 228 -4.80 -16.77 11.26
C SER A 228 -3.46 -17.24 11.83
N ASP A 229 -3.22 -18.54 11.95
CA ASP A 229 -1.93 -19.09 12.38
C ASP A 229 -0.79 -18.72 11.42
N ILE A 230 -1.02 -18.78 10.11
CA ILE A 230 -0.06 -18.35 9.09
C ILE A 230 0.23 -16.84 9.25
N LEU A 231 -0.81 -16.01 9.36
CA LEU A 231 -0.63 -14.58 9.54
C LEU A 231 0.14 -14.25 10.82
N ASN A 232 -0.15 -14.92 11.91
CA ASN A 232 0.53 -14.76 13.19
C ASN A 232 2.00 -15.19 13.15
N LYS A 233 2.35 -16.23 12.41
CA LYS A 233 3.75 -16.61 12.16
C LYS A 233 4.49 -15.52 11.40
N ILE A 234 3.88 -14.98 10.35
CA ILE A 234 4.45 -13.90 9.54
C ILE A 234 4.62 -12.62 10.37
N SER A 235 3.63 -12.27 11.19
CA SER A 235 3.64 -11.03 11.99
C SER A 235 4.75 -10.99 13.05
N ARG A 236 5.18 -12.14 13.57
CA ARG A 236 6.29 -12.23 14.54
C ARG A 236 7.66 -11.88 13.92
N GLU A 237 7.80 -12.07 12.62
CA GLU A 237 9.03 -11.79 11.86
C GLU A 237 9.07 -10.35 11.32
N ILE A 238 7.94 -9.62 11.38
CA ILE A 238 7.80 -8.27 10.83
C ILE A 238 7.68 -7.24 11.98
N ASN A 239 8.38 -6.12 11.86
CA ASN A 239 8.36 -5.04 12.86
C ASN A 239 6.97 -4.47 13.10
N HIS A 240 6.72 -4.02 14.36
CA HIS A 240 5.46 -3.54 14.93
C HIS A 240 4.71 -2.41 14.17
N ASP A 241 5.33 -1.71 13.23
CA ASP A 241 4.70 -0.60 12.48
C ASP A 241 3.60 -1.05 11.48
N VAL A 242 3.38 -2.37 11.35
CA VAL A 242 2.43 -2.98 10.40
C VAL A 242 1.15 -3.47 11.12
N ILE A 243 1.06 -3.32 12.44
CA ILE A 243 0.06 -3.99 13.30
C ILE A 243 -1.40 -3.65 12.92
N SER A 244 -1.72 -2.39 12.61
CA SER A 244 -3.12 -2.01 12.31
C SER A 244 -3.66 -2.63 11.00
N SER A 245 -2.79 -2.92 10.03
CA SER A 245 -3.20 -3.63 8.80
C SER A 245 -3.35 -5.13 9.03
N LEU A 246 -2.63 -5.70 10.01
CA LEU A 246 -2.70 -7.12 10.34
C LEU A 246 -3.99 -7.47 11.08
N GLU A 247 -4.47 -6.60 11.97
CA GLU A 247 -5.76 -6.80 12.66
C GLU A 247 -6.93 -6.90 11.67
N VAL A 248 -6.99 -5.98 10.69
CA VAL A 248 -8.00 -6.02 9.63
C VAL A 248 -7.87 -7.31 8.79
N ALA A 249 -6.64 -7.73 8.48
CA ALA A 249 -6.40 -8.97 7.74
C ALA A 249 -6.84 -10.20 8.54
N GLU A 250 -6.51 -10.24 9.83
CA GLU A 250 -6.90 -11.33 10.73
C GLU A 250 -8.42 -11.44 10.85
N ASN A 251 -9.11 -10.33 11.03
CA ASN A 251 -10.56 -10.28 11.08
C ASN A 251 -11.22 -10.81 9.80
N ILE A 252 -10.67 -10.46 8.63
CA ILE A 252 -11.16 -10.99 7.35
C ILE A 252 -10.92 -12.49 7.27
N ILE A 253 -9.69 -12.95 7.53
CA ILE A 253 -9.31 -14.36 7.45
C ILE A 253 -10.18 -15.20 8.38
N LEU A 254 -10.34 -14.80 9.64
CA LEU A 254 -11.08 -15.55 10.64
C LEU A 254 -12.58 -15.58 10.39
N HIS A 255 -13.16 -14.48 9.87
CA HIS A 255 -14.60 -14.26 9.99
C HIS A 255 -15.35 -14.10 8.67
N HIS A 256 -14.71 -14.22 7.49
CA HIS A 256 -15.41 -14.08 6.21
C HIS A 256 -16.43 -15.18 5.92
N HIS A 257 -16.40 -16.29 6.68
CA HIS A 257 -17.40 -17.37 6.64
C HIS A 257 -18.39 -17.33 7.79
N GLU A 258 -18.32 -16.32 8.66
CA GLU A 258 -19.40 -16.09 9.62
C GLU A 258 -20.66 -15.63 8.92
N LYS A 259 -21.81 -15.95 9.49
CA LYS A 259 -23.11 -15.59 8.95
C LYS A 259 -23.84 -14.67 9.92
N TRP A 260 -24.54 -13.69 9.37
CA TRP A 260 -25.28 -12.71 10.15
C TRP A 260 -26.19 -13.33 11.23
N ASP A 261 -26.78 -14.48 10.96
CA ASP A 261 -27.67 -15.21 11.89
C ASP A 261 -26.93 -16.04 12.94
N GLY A 262 -25.59 -16.13 12.89
CA GLY A 262 -24.76 -16.91 13.82
C GLY A 262 -24.62 -18.39 13.45
N THR A 263 -25.04 -18.80 12.26
CA THR A 263 -24.90 -20.20 11.77
C THR A 263 -23.59 -20.43 10.98
N GLY A 264 -22.71 -19.42 10.94
CA GLY A 264 -21.42 -19.49 10.29
C GLY A 264 -20.34 -20.22 11.07
N TYR A 265 -19.11 -20.06 10.65
CA TYR A 265 -17.92 -20.65 11.29
C TYR A 265 -16.73 -19.69 11.18
N PRO A 266 -15.67 -19.80 11.99
CA PRO A 266 -15.43 -20.83 13.00
C PRO A 266 -16.02 -20.51 14.38
N HIS A 267 -16.30 -19.21 14.71
CA HIS A 267 -16.65 -18.76 16.05
C HIS A 267 -18.16 -18.60 16.27
N ARG A 268 -18.95 -18.69 15.22
CA ARG A 268 -20.42 -18.51 15.21
C ARG A 268 -20.84 -17.14 15.73
N LEU A 269 -20.09 -16.11 15.33
CA LEU A 269 -20.44 -14.73 15.62
C LEU A 269 -21.74 -14.35 14.94
N LYS A 270 -22.49 -13.39 15.54
CA LYS A 270 -23.80 -13.02 15.07
C LYS A 270 -23.93 -11.50 14.93
N GLY A 271 -24.58 -11.05 13.88
CA GLY A 271 -24.90 -9.63 13.69
C GLY A 271 -23.63 -8.78 13.63
N GLU A 272 -23.61 -7.72 14.44
CA GLU A 272 -22.51 -6.75 14.48
C GLU A 272 -21.29 -7.25 15.25
N ASP A 273 -21.37 -8.37 15.98
CA ASP A 273 -20.19 -9.02 16.56
C ASP A 273 -19.22 -9.52 15.48
N ILE A 274 -19.71 -9.72 14.24
CA ILE A 274 -18.85 -10.01 13.08
C ILE A 274 -18.19 -8.70 12.64
N PRO A 275 -16.84 -8.64 12.55
CA PRO A 275 -16.13 -7.43 12.10
C PRO A 275 -16.65 -6.93 10.74
N LEU A 276 -16.74 -5.61 10.58
CA LEU A 276 -17.30 -4.97 9.38
C LEU A 276 -16.58 -5.45 8.10
N GLU A 277 -15.27 -5.52 8.13
CA GLU A 277 -14.42 -5.97 7.03
C GLU A 277 -14.74 -7.40 6.60
N ALA A 278 -14.99 -8.29 7.54
CA ALA A 278 -15.37 -9.69 7.27
C ALA A 278 -16.77 -9.77 6.65
N ARG A 279 -17.74 -8.98 7.16
CA ARG A 279 -19.09 -8.91 6.58
C ARG A 279 -19.09 -8.42 5.14
N ILE A 280 -18.20 -7.47 4.82
CA ILE A 280 -18.04 -6.94 3.45
C ILE A 280 -17.43 -7.99 2.53
N VAL A 281 -16.33 -8.64 2.95
CA VAL A 281 -15.66 -9.65 2.13
C VAL A 281 -16.53 -10.88 1.91
N ALA A 282 -17.32 -11.30 2.89
CA ALA A 282 -18.26 -12.42 2.77
C ALA A 282 -19.25 -12.27 1.59
N ILE A 283 -19.81 -11.08 1.38
CA ILE A 283 -20.70 -10.81 0.24
C ILE A 283 -19.94 -10.85 -1.07
N VAL A 284 -18.75 -10.23 -1.11
CA VAL A 284 -17.94 -10.12 -2.31
C VAL A 284 -17.44 -11.48 -2.78
N ASP A 285 -16.95 -12.30 -1.86
CA ASP A 285 -16.47 -13.66 -2.16
C ASP A 285 -17.60 -14.53 -2.71
N VAL A 286 -18.75 -14.58 -2.04
CA VAL A 286 -19.90 -15.35 -2.52
C VAL A 286 -20.39 -14.84 -3.88
N PHE A 287 -20.45 -13.53 -4.10
CA PHE A 287 -20.84 -12.98 -5.40
C PHE A 287 -19.86 -13.38 -6.50
N ASP A 288 -18.55 -13.29 -6.26
CA ASP A 288 -17.54 -13.71 -7.23
C ASP A 288 -17.63 -15.21 -7.50
N ALA A 289 -17.79 -16.03 -6.47
CA ALA A 289 -17.97 -17.48 -6.61
C ALA A 289 -19.22 -17.89 -7.40
N LEU A 290 -20.29 -17.07 -7.38
CA LEU A 290 -21.51 -17.30 -8.16
C LEU A 290 -21.36 -16.85 -9.62
N THR A 291 -20.70 -15.73 -9.86
CA THR A 291 -20.62 -15.07 -11.17
C THR A 291 -19.40 -15.45 -12.00
N SER A 292 -18.39 -16.07 -11.38
CA SER A 292 -17.20 -16.54 -12.08
C SER A 292 -17.39 -17.97 -12.59
N ARG A 293 -16.87 -18.22 -13.80
CA ARG A 293 -16.86 -19.56 -14.39
C ARG A 293 -15.83 -20.43 -13.65
N ARG A 294 -16.24 -21.61 -13.22
CA ARG A 294 -15.34 -22.63 -12.66
C ARG A 294 -15.39 -23.88 -13.53
N PRO A 295 -14.33 -24.74 -13.54
CA PRO A 295 -14.29 -25.93 -14.40
C PRO A 295 -15.50 -26.84 -14.28
N TYR A 296 -16.22 -26.81 -13.15
CA TYR A 296 -17.32 -27.72 -12.82
C TYR A 296 -18.68 -27.00 -12.67
N LYS A 297 -18.77 -25.69 -12.96
CA LYS A 297 -19.99 -24.92 -12.74
C LYS A 297 -20.10 -23.74 -13.69
N ASP A 298 -21.22 -23.64 -14.38
CA ASP A 298 -21.54 -22.44 -15.16
C ASP A 298 -21.73 -21.22 -14.24
N SER A 299 -21.28 -20.05 -14.71
CA SER A 299 -21.48 -18.80 -14.00
C SER A 299 -22.95 -18.37 -14.01
N TRP A 300 -23.41 -17.83 -12.89
CA TRP A 300 -24.71 -17.19 -12.84
C TRP A 300 -24.67 -15.81 -13.50
N SER A 301 -25.83 -15.33 -13.98
CA SER A 301 -25.93 -13.93 -14.35
C SER A 301 -25.82 -13.04 -13.11
N VAL A 302 -25.40 -11.79 -13.32
CA VAL A 302 -25.29 -10.80 -12.24
C VAL A 302 -26.64 -10.61 -11.53
N GLU A 303 -27.73 -10.55 -12.29
CA GLU A 303 -29.09 -10.37 -11.77
C GLU A 303 -29.51 -11.54 -10.87
N ARG A 304 -29.20 -12.77 -11.29
CA ARG A 304 -29.47 -13.97 -10.48
C ARG A 304 -28.68 -13.99 -9.19
N ALA A 305 -27.39 -13.61 -9.25
CA ALA A 305 -26.53 -13.54 -8.08
C ALA A 305 -27.00 -12.46 -7.08
N LEU A 306 -27.41 -11.29 -7.58
CA LEU A 306 -27.97 -10.22 -6.75
C LEU A 306 -29.30 -10.62 -6.10
N SER A 307 -30.17 -11.34 -6.83
CA SER A 307 -31.42 -11.89 -6.24
C SER A 307 -31.10 -12.82 -5.07
N PHE A 308 -30.17 -13.77 -5.27
CA PHE A 308 -29.74 -14.69 -4.22
C PHE A 308 -29.17 -13.94 -3.00
N ILE A 309 -28.28 -12.98 -3.20
CA ILE A 309 -27.73 -12.19 -2.10
C ILE A 309 -28.83 -11.45 -1.33
N ASN A 310 -29.82 -10.91 -2.03
CA ASN A 310 -30.95 -10.25 -1.40
C ASN A 310 -31.84 -11.22 -0.60
N GLU A 311 -32.05 -12.44 -1.07
CA GLU A 311 -32.77 -13.50 -0.36
C GLU A 311 -32.06 -13.98 0.90
N GLN A 312 -30.72 -13.86 0.93
CA GLN A 312 -29.87 -14.20 2.07
C GLN A 312 -29.67 -13.04 3.05
N LYS A 313 -30.29 -11.89 2.80
CA LYS A 313 -30.28 -10.72 3.68
C LYS A 313 -30.81 -11.06 5.07
N GLY A 314 -30.06 -10.73 6.12
CA GLY A 314 -30.42 -10.99 7.52
C GLY A 314 -30.23 -12.46 7.95
N LYS A 315 -29.81 -13.34 7.04
CA LYS A 315 -29.41 -14.74 7.32
C LYS A 315 -27.90 -14.90 7.16
N HIS A 316 -27.45 -14.98 5.93
CA HIS A 316 -26.03 -15.07 5.62
C HIS A 316 -25.36 -13.68 5.72
N PHE A 317 -25.99 -12.65 5.18
CA PHE A 317 -25.38 -11.34 4.98
C PHE A 317 -26.01 -10.23 5.82
N ASP A 318 -25.18 -9.26 6.20
CA ASP A 318 -25.60 -8.01 6.84
C ASP A 318 -26.62 -7.26 5.96
N PRO A 319 -27.83 -6.94 6.50
CA PRO A 319 -28.85 -6.23 5.76
C PRO A 319 -28.42 -4.88 5.18
N SER A 320 -27.56 -4.14 5.89
CA SER A 320 -27.12 -2.81 5.50
C SER A 320 -26.08 -2.87 4.37
N ILE A 321 -25.19 -3.87 4.41
CA ILE A 321 -24.18 -4.11 3.38
C ILE A 321 -24.84 -4.65 2.12
N VAL A 322 -25.82 -5.57 2.22
CA VAL A 322 -26.63 -6.03 1.07
C VAL A 322 -27.29 -4.86 0.37
N ALA A 323 -27.92 -3.94 1.12
CA ALA A 323 -28.54 -2.76 0.54
C ALA A 323 -27.54 -1.86 -0.21
N SER A 324 -26.31 -1.74 0.31
CA SER A 324 -25.23 -0.97 -0.34
C SER A 324 -24.71 -1.68 -1.59
N PHE A 325 -24.61 -2.99 -1.57
CA PHE A 325 -24.15 -3.81 -2.69
C PHE A 325 -25.14 -3.73 -3.88
N ILE A 326 -26.42 -3.90 -3.62
CA ILE A 326 -27.48 -3.78 -4.64
C ILE A 326 -27.51 -2.36 -5.21
N TYR A 327 -27.39 -1.34 -4.35
CA TYR A 327 -27.34 0.05 -4.78
C TYR A 327 -26.19 0.30 -5.76
N TYR A 328 -25.00 -0.20 -5.47
CA TYR A 328 -23.84 -0.09 -6.36
C TYR A 328 -24.09 -0.64 -7.77
N PHE A 329 -24.70 -1.82 -7.87
CA PHE A 329 -25.01 -2.42 -9.18
C PHE A 329 -26.12 -1.69 -9.93
N ASN A 330 -27.11 -1.14 -9.22
CA ASN A 330 -28.17 -0.32 -9.83
C ASN A 330 -27.62 0.99 -10.40
N GLU A 331 -26.72 1.69 -9.68
CA GLU A 331 -26.04 2.89 -10.19
C GLU A 331 -25.23 2.58 -11.44
N LYS A 332 -24.45 1.51 -11.43
CA LYS A 332 -23.65 1.06 -12.58
C LYS A 332 -24.51 0.73 -13.79
N GLY A 333 -25.65 0.06 -13.58
CA GLY A 333 -26.62 -0.25 -14.64
C GLY A 333 -27.25 1.01 -15.24
N ALA A 334 -27.60 1.99 -14.40
CA ALA A 334 -28.14 3.27 -14.85
C ALA A 334 -27.13 4.09 -15.66
N GLN A 335 -25.87 4.13 -15.24
CA GLN A 335 -24.80 4.81 -15.98
C GLN A 335 -24.55 4.17 -17.35
N LYS A 336 -24.55 2.84 -17.45
CA LYS A 336 -24.39 2.12 -18.72
C LYS A 336 -25.52 2.41 -19.68
N LYS A 337 -26.78 2.38 -19.22
CA LYS A 337 -27.95 2.73 -20.03
C LYS A 337 -27.93 4.19 -20.48
N GLY A 338 -27.53 5.12 -19.62
CA GLY A 338 -27.39 6.54 -19.97
C GLY A 338 -26.34 6.77 -21.09
N LEU A 339 -25.21 6.06 -21.03
CA LEU A 339 -24.17 6.12 -22.08
C LEU A 339 -24.63 5.51 -23.42
N GLU A 340 -25.41 4.43 -23.38
CA GLU A 340 -25.99 3.82 -24.58
C GLU A 340 -27.05 4.74 -25.23
N THR A 341 -27.87 5.42 -24.42
CA THR A 341 -28.86 6.39 -24.91
C THR A 341 -28.17 7.60 -25.57
N VAL A 342 -27.12 8.14 -24.97
CA VAL A 342 -26.32 9.26 -25.56
C VAL A 342 -25.66 8.85 -26.87
N ARG A 343 -25.17 7.60 -26.97
CA ARG A 343 -24.58 7.08 -28.23
C ARG A 343 -25.63 6.81 -29.32
N SER A 344 -26.86 6.44 -28.94
CA SER A 344 -27.93 6.17 -29.88
C SER A 344 -28.66 7.42 -30.36
N THR A 345 -28.62 8.53 -29.61
CA THR A 345 -29.27 9.81 -29.97
C THR A 345 -28.42 10.73 -30.85
N GLY A 346 -27.16 10.34 -31.18
CA GLY A 346 -26.37 10.94 -32.28
C GLY A 346 -26.31 12.46 -32.29
N ILE A 347 -26.11 13.12 -31.14
CA ILE A 347 -25.83 14.55 -31.12
C ILE A 347 -24.31 14.72 -31.09
N TYR A 348 -23.76 14.97 -32.28
CA TYR A 348 -22.47 15.62 -32.49
C TYR A 348 -22.74 17.07 -32.85
#